data_8cb717bbf38f8b6f17da532890a18a53
#
_entry.id   8cb717bbf38f8b6f17da532890a18a53
#
_cell.length_a   1.000
_cell.length_b   1.000
_cell.length_c   1.000
_cell.angle_alpha   90.00
_cell.angle_beta   90.00
_cell.angle_gamma   90.00
#
_symmetry.space_group_name_H-M   'P 1'
#
loop_
_entity.id
_entity.type
_entity.pdbx_description
1 polymer ?
#
loop_
_entity_poly.entity_id
_entity_poly.type
_entity_poly.pdbx_seq_one_letter_code
_entity_poly.pdbx_strand_id
1 'polypeptide(L)'
;MEFLELFLTFFMIGAVTFGGGYAMLPMIQEQVALRWGDLITEETLVNFVAVSESTPGPFAINMATYIGSVVGGEQGGILATVFGSFCATLGVVLPSFIVILIVAKCYEKFKTNRTVKGCMTGLKPAVVGLIGGAILSVVVTVFFPQGLVLSVFTTASFYVSLAVFVLMTVLAFKKVNPIIIICLSAVIGIATGYLNL
;
A
#
# COMPACT_ATOMS: atom_id res chain seq x y z
N MET A 1 -10.23 16.82 21.05
CA MET A 1 -11.24 16.11 20.24
C MET A 1 -10.65 15.52 18.97
N GLU A 2 -9.60 16.07 18.44
CA GLU A 2 -8.99 15.68 17.16
C GLU A 2 -8.46 14.26 17.08
N PHE A 3 -7.86 13.74 18.14
CA PHE A 3 -7.37 12.35 18.16
C PHE A 3 -8.51 11.32 18.04
N LEU A 4 -9.66 11.61 18.62
CA LEU A 4 -10.85 10.76 18.49
C LEU A 4 -11.39 10.86 17.06
N GLU A 5 -11.38 12.04 16.48
CA GLU A 5 -11.80 12.26 15.10
C GLU A 5 -10.88 11.56 14.10
N LEU A 6 -9.55 11.65 14.30
CA LEU A 6 -8.58 10.86 13.56
C LEU A 6 -8.90 9.37 13.63
N PHE A 7 -9.05 8.85 14.84
CA PHE A 7 -9.36 7.43 15.04
C PHE A 7 -10.65 7.03 14.34
N LEU A 8 -11.75 7.77 14.52
CA LEU A 8 -13.05 7.43 13.94
C LEU A 8 -13.05 7.53 12.41
N THR A 9 -12.38 8.53 11.85
CA THR A 9 -12.24 8.70 10.40
C THR A 9 -11.51 7.52 9.79
N PHE A 10 -10.35 7.15 10.32
CA PHE A 10 -9.59 6.01 9.82
C PHE A 10 -10.24 4.66 10.14
N PHE A 11 -11.00 4.56 11.23
CA PHE A 11 -11.82 3.40 11.54
C PHE A 11 -12.91 3.21 10.49
N MET A 12 -13.61 4.26 10.12
CA MET A 12 -14.63 4.21 9.08
C MET A 12 -14.02 3.82 7.72
N ILE A 13 -12.90 4.46 7.34
CA ILE A 13 -12.18 4.13 6.10
C ILE A 13 -11.76 2.65 6.10
N GLY A 14 -11.14 2.16 7.19
CA GLY A 14 -10.72 0.76 7.32
C GLY A 14 -11.88 -0.24 7.33
N ALA A 15 -13.05 0.14 7.82
CA ALA A 15 -14.23 -0.73 7.88
C ALA A 15 -14.94 -0.88 6.52
N VAL A 16 -14.94 0.18 5.70
CA VAL A 16 -15.73 0.22 4.45
C VAL A 16 -14.88 -0.14 3.23
N THR A 17 -13.55 -0.08 3.34
CA THR A 17 -12.67 -0.32 2.19
C THR A 17 -12.50 -1.81 1.92
N PHE A 18 -12.83 -2.20 0.69
CA PHE A 18 -12.56 -3.51 0.11
C PHE A 18 -11.66 -3.34 -1.11
N GLY A 19 -10.62 -4.17 -1.26
CA GLY A 19 -9.79 -4.16 -2.47
C GLY A 19 -8.35 -3.65 -2.32
N GLY A 20 -7.92 -3.35 -1.08
CA GLY A 20 -6.53 -2.98 -0.78
C GLY A 20 -6.28 -1.48 -0.62
N GLY A 21 -5.02 -1.12 -0.35
CA GLY A 21 -4.64 0.24 0.06
C GLY A 21 -5.00 1.33 -0.95
N TYR A 22 -4.81 1.07 -2.23
CA TYR A 22 -5.16 2.05 -3.28
C TYR A 22 -6.65 2.34 -3.39
N ALA A 23 -7.51 1.36 -3.09
CA ALA A 23 -8.96 1.57 -3.06
C ALA A 23 -9.40 2.52 -1.93
N MET A 24 -8.54 2.72 -0.93
CA MET A 24 -8.80 3.67 0.17
C MET A 24 -8.45 5.11 -0.20
N LEU A 25 -7.61 5.33 -1.20
CA LEU A 25 -7.08 6.65 -1.53
C LEU A 25 -8.16 7.70 -1.80
N PRO A 26 -9.20 7.46 -2.62
CA PRO A 26 -10.26 8.44 -2.81
C PRO A 26 -11.00 8.80 -1.51
N MET A 27 -11.25 7.82 -0.65
CA MET A 27 -11.89 8.08 0.64
C MET A 27 -10.98 8.87 1.58
N ILE A 28 -9.67 8.57 1.60
CA ILE A 28 -8.69 9.33 2.39
C ILE A 28 -8.67 10.78 1.89
N GLN A 29 -8.60 11.00 0.58
CA GLN A 29 -8.60 12.34 -0.02
C GLN A 29 -9.85 13.13 0.38
N GLU A 30 -11.02 12.54 0.22
CA GLU A 30 -12.30 13.18 0.58
C GLU A 30 -12.36 13.52 2.07
N GLN A 31 -12.04 12.56 2.96
CA GLN A 31 -12.15 12.76 4.39
C GLN A 31 -11.10 13.75 4.93
N VAL A 32 -9.90 13.74 4.37
CA VAL A 32 -8.84 14.70 4.72
C VAL A 32 -9.20 16.11 4.26
N ALA A 33 -9.68 16.27 3.03
CA ALA A 33 -10.12 17.56 2.51
C ALA A 33 -11.27 18.16 3.34
N LEU A 34 -12.22 17.33 3.78
CA LEU A 34 -13.36 17.77 4.57
C LEU A 34 -12.99 18.20 6.01
N ARG A 35 -11.99 17.57 6.62
CA ARG A 35 -11.69 17.75 8.05
C ARG A 35 -10.42 18.54 8.32
N TRP A 36 -9.42 18.35 7.48
CA TRP A 36 -8.07 18.89 7.64
C TRP A 36 -7.53 19.55 6.36
N GLY A 37 -8.43 20.00 5.46
CA GLY A 37 -8.05 20.64 4.19
C GLY A 37 -7.21 21.90 4.35
N ASP A 38 -7.38 22.63 5.45
CA ASP A 38 -6.56 23.80 5.79
C ASP A 38 -5.13 23.42 6.18
N LEU A 39 -4.94 22.20 6.68
CA LEU A 39 -3.66 21.70 7.17
C LEU A 39 -2.96 20.81 6.15
N ILE A 40 -3.72 19.98 5.44
CA ILE A 40 -3.21 19.01 4.48
C ILE A 40 -3.75 19.34 3.10
N THR A 41 -2.93 20.03 2.31
CA THR A 41 -3.26 20.37 0.93
C THR A 41 -3.22 19.13 0.02
N GLU A 42 -3.82 19.22 -1.16
CA GLU A 42 -3.75 18.14 -2.17
C GLU A 42 -2.30 17.80 -2.54
N GLU A 43 -1.42 18.80 -2.66
CA GLU A 43 0.01 18.59 -2.93
C GLU A 43 0.68 17.80 -1.81
N THR A 44 0.41 18.15 -0.54
CA THR A 44 0.92 17.42 0.63
C THR A 44 0.43 15.97 0.62
N LEU A 45 -0.80 15.74 0.23
CA LEU A 45 -1.40 14.41 0.16
C LEU A 45 -0.76 13.55 -0.94
N VAL A 46 -0.46 14.14 -2.09
CA VAL A 46 0.30 13.48 -3.17
C VAL A 46 1.71 13.09 -2.70
N ASN A 47 2.38 13.97 -1.95
CA ASN A 47 3.68 13.65 -1.35
C ASN A 47 3.58 12.49 -0.35
N PHE A 48 2.52 12.42 0.45
CA PHE A 48 2.29 11.30 1.37
C PHE A 48 2.06 9.98 0.62
N VAL A 49 1.36 10.01 -0.51
CA VAL A 49 1.21 8.84 -1.40
C VAL A 49 2.60 8.36 -1.86
N ALA A 50 3.43 9.24 -2.40
CA ALA A 50 4.76 8.89 -2.89
C ALA A 50 5.66 8.31 -1.77
N VAL A 51 5.64 8.91 -0.57
CA VAL A 51 6.38 8.41 0.60
C VAL A 51 5.84 7.07 1.07
N SER A 52 4.50 6.90 1.09
CA SER A 52 3.86 5.64 1.49
C SER A 52 4.19 4.49 0.56
N GLU A 53 4.31 4.75 -0.74
CA GLU A 53 4.74 3.77 -1.74
C GLU A 53 6.22 3.40 -1.60
N SER A 54 7.04 4.37 -1.24
CA SER A 54 8.48 4.16 -1.04
C SER A 54 8.80 3.47 0.30
N THR A 55 7.86 3.50 1.24
CA THR A 55 8.04 2.93 2.58
C THR A 55 7.58 1.47 2.59
N PRO A 56 8.46 0.51 3.00
CA PRO A 56 8.04 -0.88 3.12
C PRO A 56 6.91 -1.04 4.13
N GLY A 57 5.74 -1.49 3.66
CA GLY A 57 4.57 -1.70 4.52
C GLY A 57 3.25 -1.53 3.78
N PRO A 58 2.12 -1.81 4.45
CA PRO A 58 0.80 -1.59 3.86
C PRO A 58 0.55 -0.10 3.61
N PHE A 59 0.26 0.26 2.38
CA PHE A 59 0.03 1.63 1.93
C PHE A 59 -0.92 2.41 2.85
N ALA A 60 -2.06 1.84 3.17
CA ALA A 60 -3.07 2.49 4.01
C ALA A 60 -2.60 2.78 5.43
N ILE A 61 -1.76 1.90 6.00
CA ILE A 61 -1.18 2.10 7.33
C ILE A 61 -0.17 3.24 7.29
N ASN A 62 0.69 3.28 6.26
CA ASN A 62 1.65 4.36 6.08
C ASN A 62 0.95 5.71 5.92
N MET A 63 -0.08 5.78 5.05
CA MET A 63 -0.89 6.98 4.88
C MET A 63 -1.55 7.45 6.19
N ALA A 64 -2.17 6.54 6.93
CA ALA A 64 -2.79 6.84 8.22
C ALA A 64 -1.76 7.39 9.22
N THR A 65 -0.57 6.78 9.28
CA THR A 65 0.51 7.20 10.16
C THR A 65 1.00 8.61 9.81
N TYR A 66 1.20 8.92 8.52
CA TYR A 66 1.63 10.26 8.09
C TYR A 66 0.56 11.33 8.37
N ILE A 67 -0.67 11.10 8.00
CA ILE A 67 -1.78 12.04 8.25
C ILE A 67 -1.92 12.25 9.76
N GLY A 68 -1.90 11.18 10.54
CA GLY A 68 -1.95 11.25 11.99
C GLY A 68 -0.77 12.02 12.61
N SER A 69 0.43 11.93 12.01
CA SER A 69 1.59 12.68 12.47
C SER A 69 1.46 14.19 12.25
N VAL A 70 0.93 14.59 11.12
CA VAL A 70 0.74 16.01 10.77
C VAL A 70 -0.36 16.61 11.65
N VAL A 71 -1.54 15.98 11.70
CA VAL A 71 -2.65 16.46 12.53
C VAL A 71 -2.31 16.44 14.01
N GLY A 72 -1.60 15.42 14.49
CA GLY A 72 -1.13 15.35 15.87
C GLY A 72 -0.07 16.42 16.19
N GLY A 73 0.81 16.73 15.22
CA GLY A 73 1.85 17.73 15.35
C GLY A 73 1.31 19.14 15.62
N GLU A 74 0.19 19.50 15.01
CA GLU A 74 -0.51 20.77 15.24
C GLU A 74 -1.03 20.92 16.67
N GLN A 75 -1.32 19.82 17.36
CA GLN A 75 -1.74 19.86 18.77
C GLN A 75 -0.59 20.15 19.75
N GLY A 76 0.64 20.17 19.25
CA GLY A 76 1.84 20.57 19.97
C GLY A 76 2.71 19.44 20.51
N GLY A 77 3.95 19.44 20.05
CA GLY A 77 5.02 18.59 20.55
C GLY A 77 5.05 17.16 20.03
N ILE A 78 6.19 16.52 20.20
CA ILE A 78 6.49 15.17 19.69
C ILE A 78 5.50 14.11 20.20
N LEU A 79 5.06 14.23 21.47
CA LEU A 79 4.10 13.30 22.05
C LEU A 79 2.74 13.33 21.34
N ALA A 80 2.26 14.51 20.96
CA ALA A 80 1.01 14.66 20.24
C ALA A 80 1.12 14.10 18.80
N THR A 81 2.25 14.32 18.14
CA THR A 81 2.57 13.72 16.83
C THR A 81 2.52 12.19 16.89
N VAL A 82 3.20 11.58 17.85
CA VAL A 82 3.21 10.12 18.03
C VAL A 82 1.83 9.59 18.36
N PHE A 83 1.08 10.29 19.23
CA PHE A 83 -0.27 9.86 19.62
C PHE A 83 -1.26 10.01 18.47
N GLY A 84 -1.17 11.04 17.64
CA GLY A 84 -1.97 11.21 16.43
C GLY A 84 -1.72 10.09 15.42
N SER A 85 -0.44 9.78 15.16
CA SER A 85 -0.04 8.65 14.32
C SER A 85 -0.60 7.32 14.82
N PHE A 86 -0.52 7.09 16.14
CA PHE A 86 -1.04 5.88 16.78
C PHE A 86 -2.56 5.78 16.64
N CYS A 87 -3.30 6.86 16.89
CA CYS A 87 -4.77 6.89 16.78
C CYS A 87 -5.22 6.60 15.34
N ALA A 88 -4.63 7.24 14.34
CA ALA A 88 -4.98 7.02 12.94
C ALA A 88 -4.65 5.60 12.49
N THR A 89 -3.47 5.10 12.83
CA THR A 89 -3.04 3.73 12.50
C THR A 89 -3.91 2.68 13.18
N LEU A 90 -4.20 2.85 14.47
CA LEU A 90 -5.09 1.96 15.20
C LEU A 90 -6.49 1.97 14.59
N GLY A 91 -6.99 3.15 14.19
CA GLY A 91 -8.27 3.30 13.51
C GLY A 91 -8.35 2.43 12.27
N VAL A 92 -7.40 2.54 11.35
CA VAL A 92 -7.44 1.79 10.08
C VAL A 92 -7.28 0.27 10.26
N VAL A 93 -6.54 -0.18 11.26
CA VAL A 93 -6.27 -1.60 11.51
C VAL A 93 -7.39 -2.30 12.28
N LEU A 94 -8.00 -1.61 13.23
CA LEU A 94 -8.92 -2.20 14.20
C LEU A 94 -10.15 -2.90 13.58
N PRO A 95 -10.83 -2.35 12.55
CA PRO A 95 -11.96 -3.03 11.92
C PRO A 95 -11.60 -4.40 11.37
N SER A 96 -10.49 -4.48 10.61
CA SER A 96 -10.00 -5.73 10.04
C SER A 96 -9.59 -6.72 11.13
N PHE A 97 -8.98 -6.25 12.20
CA PHE A 97 -8.61 -7.07 13.35
C PHE A 97 -9.85 -7.65 14.08
N ILE A 98 -10.89 -6.83 14.30
CA ILE A 98 -12.14 -7.30 14.90
C ILE A 98 -12.79 -8.36 14.02
N VAL A 99 -12.89 -8.09 12.71
CA VAL A 99 -13.51 -9.04 11.77
C VAL A 99 -12.79 -10.38 11.77
N ILE A 100 -11.45 -10.36 11.70
CA ILE A 100 -10.69 -11.63 11.66
C ILE A 100 -10.78 -12.40 12.99
N LEU A 101 -10.86 -11.72 14.14
CA LEU A 101 -11.07 -12.37 15.42
C LEU A 101 -12.44 -13.07 15.48
N ILE A 102 -13.50 -12.41 15.00
CA ILE A 102 -14.85 -13.00 14.91
C ILE A 102 -14.81 -14.22 13.99
N VAL A 103 -14.22 -14.07 12.80
CA VAL A 103 -14.08 -15.16 11.84
C VAL A 103 -13.29 -16.32 12.44
N ALA A 104 -12.16 -16.06 13.09
CA ALA A 104 -11.31 -17.08 13.70
C ALA A 104 -12.07 -17.86 14.80
N LYS A 105 -12.82 -17.16 15.67
CA LYS A 105 -13.63 -17.76 16.73
C LYS A 105 -14.75 -18.66 16.16
N CYS A 106 -15.34 -18.24 15.05
CA CYS A 106 -16.43 -18.99 14.43
C CYS A 106 -15.91 -20.07 13.46
N TYR A 107 -14.69 -19.97 12.97
CA TYR A 107 -14.15 -20.83 11.91
C TYR A 107 -14.19 -22.32 12.27
N GLU A 108 -13.88 -22.68 13.52
CA GLU A 108 -13.91 -24.05 13.99
C GLU A 108 -15.30 -24.71 13.82
N LYS A 109 -16.40 -23.92 13.91
CA LYS A 109 -17.76 -24.44 13.78
C LYS A 109 -18.17 -24.75 12.34
N PHE A 110 -17.60 -24.03 11.36
CA PHE A 110 -18.01 -24.21 9.96
C PHE A 110 -16.90 -24.62 9.00
N LYS A 111 -15.66 -24.81 9.47
CA LYS A 111 -14.56 -25.32 8.61
C LYS A 111 -14.87 -26.66 7.96
N THR A 112 -15.73 -27.47 8.58
CA THR A 112 -16.19 -28.76 8.06
C THR A 112 -17.41 -28.65 7.13
N ASN A 113 -18.08 -27.51 7.12
CA ASN A 113 -19.26 -27.30 6.29
C ASN A 113 -18.88 -27.35 4.80
N ARG A 114 -19.66 -28.11 4.02
CA ARG A 114 -19.44 -28.32 2.59
C ARG A 114 -19.46 -27.01 1.78
N THR A 115 -20.36 -26.10 2.14
CA THR A 115 -20.48 -24.78 1.49
C THR A 115 -19.22 -23.93 1.73
N VAL A 116 -18.74 -23.87 2.97
CA VAL A 116 -17.51 -23.12 3.32
C VAL A 116 -16.31 -23.69 2.61
N LYS A 117 -16.16 -25.03 2.57
CA LYS A 117 -15.10 -25.68 1.80
C LYS A 117 -15.18 -25.34 0.31
N GLY A 118 -16.37 -25.33 -0.27
CA GLY A 118 -16.59 -24.93 -1.66
C GLY A 118 -16.16 -23.49 -1.92
N CYS A 119 -16.59 -22.55 -1.09
CA CYS A 119 -16.19 -21.14 -1.16
C CYS A 119 -14.67 -20.97 -1.05
N MET A 120 -14.03 -21.62 -0.07
CA MET A 120 -12.58 -21.54 0.11
C MET A 120 -11.80 -22.16 -1.07
N THR A 121 -12.35 -23.22 -1.68
CA THR A 121 -11.73 -23.83 -2.88
C THR A 121 -11.83 -22.90 -4.09
N GLY A 122 -12.95 -22.18 -4.25
CA GLY A 122 -13.13 -21.18 -5.31
C GLY A 122 -12.29 -19.90 -5.06
N LEU A 123 -12.07 -19.52 -3.80
CA LEU A 123 -11.29 -18.33 -3.44
C LEU A 123 -9.81 -18.45 -3.81
N LYS A 124 -9.24 -19.65 -3.68
CA LYS A 124 -7.81 -19.90 -4.00
C LYS A 124 -7.42 -19.47 -5.40
N PRO A 125 -8.06 -19.94 -6.49
CA PRO A 125 -7.74 -19.50 -7.84
C PRO A 125 -8.04 -18.02 -8.06
N ALA A 126 -9.07 -17.46 -7.43
CA ALA A 126 -9.36 -16.03 -7.50
C ALA A 126 -8.20 -15.18 -6.94
N VAL A 127 -7.65 -15.57 -5.77
CA VAL A 127 -6.48 -14.87 -5.18
C VAL A 127 -5.26 -14.98 -6.10
N VAL A 128 -5.00 -16.14 -6.70
CA VAL A 128 -3.90 -16.31 -7.67
C VAL A 128 -4.12 -15.40 -8.88
N GLY A 129 -5.35 -15.31 -9.38
CA GLY A 129 -5.71 -14.40 -10.48
C GLY A 129 -5.51 -12.92 -10.12
N LEU A 130 -5.88 -12.51 -8.90
CA LEU A 130 -5.67 -11.14 -8.41
C LEU A 130 -4.18 -10.80 -8.30
N ILE A 131 -3.37 -11.72 -7.77
CA ILE A 131 -1.90 -11.55 -7.71
C ILE A 131 -1.33 -11.43 -9.12
N GLY A 132 -1.75 -12.29 -10.05
CA GLY A 132 -1.34 -12.21 -11.46
C GLY A 132 -1.72 -10.88 -12.12
N GLY A 133 -2.94 -10.40 -11.86
CA GLY A 133 -3.41 -9.09 -12.32
C GLY A 133 -2.60 -7.93 -11.75
N ALA A 134 -2.26 -7.98 -10.47
CA ALA A 134 -1.41 -6.98 -9.83
C ALA A 134 0.00 -6.95 -10.44
N ILE A 135 0.61 -8.12 -10.66
CA ILE A 135 1.92 -8.21 -11.33
C ILE A 135 1.84 -7.61 -12.74
N LEU A 136 0.80 -7.95 -13.50
CA LEU A 136 0.61 -7.42 -14.85
C LEU A 136 0.46 -5.89 -14.83
N SER A 137 -0.30 -5.34 -13.89
CA SER A 137 -0.45 -3.90 -13.71
C SER A 137 0.89 -3.22 -13.46
N VAL A 138 1.71 -3.76 -12.55
CA VAL A 138 3.05 -3.23 -12.25
C VAL A 138 3.94 -3.31 -13.49
N VAL A 139 3.94 -4.44 -14.20
CA VAL A 139 4.71 -4.60 -15.44
C VAL A 139 4.32 -3.54 -16.48
N VAL A 140 3.02 -3.34 -16.70
CA VAL A 140 2.54 -2.32 -17.64
C VAL A 140 2.97 -0.92 -17.21
N THR A 141 2.85 -0.57 -15.94
CA THR A 141 3.23 0.75 -15.43
C THR A 141 4.74 1.01 -15.54
N VAL A 142 5.57 0.02 -15.24
CA VAL A 142 7.03 0.18 -15.24
C VAL A 142 7.61 0.17 -16.66
N PHE A 143 7.14 -0.75 -17.52
CA PHE A 143 7.72 -0.92 -18.86
C PHE A 143 7.03 -0.04 -19.92
N PHE A 144 5.81 0.40 -19.67
CA PHE A 144 5.02 1.21 -20.61
C PHE A 144 4.43 2.47 -19.95
N PRO A 145 5.24 3.36 -19.36
CA PRO A 145 4.76 4.54 -18.63
C PRO A 145 3.97 5.52 -19.50
N GLN A 146 4.18 5.50 -20.81
CA GLN A 146 3.46 6.35 -21.79
C GLN A 146 2.38 5.58 -22.57
N GLY A 147 1.99 4.39 -22.10
CA GLY A 147 1.07 3.49 -22.79
C GLY A 147 1.82 2.51 -23.71
N LEU A 148 1.05 1.58 -24.33
CA LEU A 148 1.57 0.55 -25.23
C LEU A 148 1.98 1.15 -26.58
N VAL A 149 3.06 1.91 -26.62
CA VAL A 149 3.60 2.55 -27.81
C VAL A 149 4.89 1.83 -28.22
N LEU A 150 5.04 1.53 -29.51
CA LEU A 150 6.23 0.84 -30.04
C LEU A 150 7.55 1.60 -29.81
N SER A 151 7.48 2.93 -29.60
CA SER A 151 8.65 3.76 -29.28
C SER A 151 9.34 3.42 -27.95
N VAL A 152 8.66 2.73 -27.05
CA VAL A 152 9.23 2.28 -25.76
C VAL A 152 10.42 1.35 -25.98
N PHE A 153 10.39 0.52 -27.02
CA PHE A 153 11.48 -0.41 -27.36
C PHE A 153 12.75 0.28 -27.86
N THR A 154 12.71 1.58 -28.16
CA THR A 154 13.88 2.36 -28.57
C THR A 154 14.52 3.13 -27.40
N THR A 155 13.89 3.11 -26.22
CA THR A 155 14.32 3.87 -25.05
C THR A 155 15.34 3.07 -24.21
N ALA A 156 16.48 3.67 -23.87
CA ALA A 156 17.50 3.04 -23.03
C ALA A 156 16.94 2.60 -21.68
N SER A 157 16.03 3.39 -21.10
CA SER A 157 15.34 3.11 -19.84
C SER A 157 14.60 1.75 -19.85
N PHE A 158 13.99 1.35 -20.99
CA PHE A 158 13.34 0.05 -21.12
C PHE A 158 14.34 -1.11 -20.92
N TYR A 159 15.49 -1.04 -21.58
CA TYR A 159 16.51 -2.09 -21.50
C TYR A 159 17.15 -2.15 -20.11
N VAL A 160 17.34 -1.02 -19.46
CA VAL A 160 17.84 -0.96 -18.08
C VAL A 160 16.84 -1.61 -17.13
N SER A 161 15.56 -1.24 -17.20
CA SER A 161 14.50 -1.82 -16.39
C SER A 161 14.37 -3.34 -16.61
N LEU A 162 14.49 -3.77 -17.87
CA LEU A 162 14.46 -5.20 -18.23
C LEU A 162 15.66 -5.95 -17.65
N ALA A 163 16.87 -5.38 -17.75
CA ALA A 163 18.08 -5.98 -17.21
C ALA A 163 18.00 -6.11 -15.67
N VAL A 164 17.53 -5.07 -14.99
CA VAL A 164 17.31 -5.09 -13.54
C VAL A 164 16.26 -6.14 -13.17
N PHE A 165 15.14 -6.19 -13.89
CA PHE A 165 14.09 -7.18 -13.64
C PHE A 165 14.62 -8.61 -13.78
N VAL A 166 15.34 -8.91 -14.86
CA VAL A 166 15.92 -10.25 -15.09
C VAL A 166 16.94 -10.60 -14.01
N LEU A 167 17.82 -9.67 -13.67
CA LEU A 167 18.83 -9.87 -12.63
C LEU A 167 18.19 -10.17 -11.26
N MET A 168 17.21 -9.37 -10.86
CA MET A 168 16.51 -9.56 -9.58
C MET A 168 15.69 -10.86 -9.57
N THR A 169 15.09 -11.23 -10.69
CA THR A 169 14.39 -12.50 -10.84
C THR A 169 15.34 -13.69 -10.67
N VAL A 170 16.52 -13.66 -11.28
CA VAL A 170 17.54 -14.71 -11.11
C VAL A 170 17.99 -14.82 -9.67
N LEU A 171 18.21 -13.68 -8.97
CA LEU A 171 18.57 -13.68 -7.54
C LEU A 171 17.45 -14.25 -6.66
N ALA A 172 16.20 -13.95 -6.99
CA ALA A 172 15.03 -14.50 -6.30
C ALA A 172 14.96 -16.04 -6.44
N PHE A 173 15.18 -16.57 -7.63
CA PHE A 173 15.26 -18.04 -7.85
C PHE A 173 16.43 -18.67 -7.12
N LYS A 174 17.54 -17.97 -6.93
CA LYS A 174 18.66 -18.42 -6.10
C LYS A 174 18.38 -18.34 -4.59
N LYS A 175 17.15 -18.01 -4.19
CA LYS A 175 16.72 -17.88 -2.78
C LYS A 175 17.53 -16.85 -1.97
N VAL A 176 18.04 -15.81 -2.62
CA VAL A 176 18.65 -14.67 -1.94
C VAL A 176 17.58 -13.96 -1.10
N ASN A 177 17.98 -13.45 0.07
CA ASN A 177 17.06 -12.77 0.97
C ASN A 177 16.36 -11.60 0.24
N PRO A 178 15.02 -11.51 0.27
CA PRO A 178 14.25 -10.45 -0.40
C PRO A 178 14.70 -9.04 -0.06
N ILE A 179 15.12 -8.80 1.19
CA ILE A 179 15.62 -7.49 1.62
C ILE A 179 16.87 -7.07 0.83
N ILE A 180 17.78 -8.02 0.58
CA ILE A 180 19.00 -7.76 -0.20
C ILE A 180 18.62 -7.44 -1.65
N ILE A 181 17.66 -8.15 -2.23
CA ILE A 181 17.18 -7.90 -3.59
C ILE A 181 16.59 -6.48 -3.70
N ILE A 182 15.79 -6.08 -2.73
CA ILE A 182 15.19 -4.73 -2.68
C ILE A 182 16.27 -3.66 -2.55
N CYS A 183 17.23 -3.83 -1.64
CA CYS A 183 18.33 -2.86 -1.47
C CYS A 183 19.20 -2.75 -2.74
N LEU A 184 19.51 -3.88 -3.38
CA LEU A 184 20.28 -3.89 -4.63
C LEU A 184 19.53 -3.20 -5.77
N SER A 185 18.23 -3.47 -5.92
CA SER A 185 17.43 -2.82 -6.97
C SER A 185 17.31 -1.32 -6.73
N ALA A 186 17.18 -0.87 -5.47
CA ALA A 186 17.15 0.54 -5.12
C ALA A 186 18.48 1.24 -5.46
N VAL A 187 19.63 0.63 -5.11
CA VAL A 187 20.94 1.19 -5.44
C VAL A 187 21.13 1.30 -6.96
N ILE A 188 20.76 0.27 -7.72
CA ILE A 188 20.85 0.29 -9.18
C ILE A 188 19.92 1.36 -9.75
N GLY A 189 18.68 1.46 -9.25
CA GLY A 189 17.69 2.45 -9.69
C GLY A 189 18.18 3.89 -9.45
N ILE A 190 18.78 4.18 -8.29
CA ILE A 190 19.39 5.48 -7.99
C ILE A 190 20.55 5.75 -8.96
N ALA A 191 21.46 4.79 -9.14
CA ALA A 191 22.62 4.96 -10.02
C ALA A 191 22.22 5.23 -11.47
N THR A 192 21.22 4.49 -12.00
CA THR A 192 20.71 4.69 -13.36
C THR A 192 19.93 5.99 -13.53
N GLY A 193 19.19 6.42 -12.50
CA GLY A 193 18.50 7.71 -12.48
C GLY A 193 19.47 8.90 -12.53
N TYR A 194 20.61 8.84 -11.82
CA TYR A 194 21.65 9.86 -11.89
C TYR A 194 22.36 9.89 -13.26
N LEU A 195 22.41 8.78 -13.98
CA LEU A 195 23.02 8.67 -15.31
C LEU A 195 22.05 9.07 -16.44
N ASN A 196 20.83 9.49 -16.13
CA ASN A 196 19.75 9.80 -17.11
C ASN A 196 19.52 8.66 -18.13
N LEU A 197 19.64 7.41 -17.69
CA LEU A 197 19.47 6.20 -18.49
C LEU A 197 18.04 5.62 -18.33
#